data_4bfc6e3242c3507be18a1e18a83d6102
#
_entry.id   4bfc6e3242c3507be18a1e18a83d6102
#
_cell.length_a   1.000
_cell.length_b   1.000
_cell.length_c   1.000
_cell.angle_alpha   90.00
_cell.angle_beta   90.00
_cell.angle_gamma   90.00
#
_symmetry.space_group_name_H-M   'P 1'
#
loop_
_entity.id
_entity.type
_entity.pdbx_description
1 polymer ?
#
loop_
_entity_poly.entity_id
_entity_poly.type
_entity_poly.pdbx_seq_one_letter_code
_entity_poly.pdbx_strand_id
1 'polypeptide(L)'
;PEYYIYTDKKRLMQVITNFINNALKFTNEGQIMLEYRHKAESNEIEFAVTDTGMGIAPDKVDQVFDRFVKLNSFSKGTGLGLSICRSIIEHLGGTIGAESEIGVGSRFWFTHPLRLNQ
;
A
#
# COMPACT_ATOMS: atom_id res chain seq x y z
N PRO A 1 12.34 -18.64 5.22
CA PRO A 1 13.60 -17.92 5.10
C PRO A 1 13.47 -16.49 5.58
N GLU A 2 14.59 -15.94 6.06
CA GLU A 2 14.61 -14.57 6.52
C GLU A 2 15.14 -13.67 5.41
N TYR A 3 14.57 -12.47 5.33
CA TYR A 3 15.00 -11.45 4.38
C TYR A 3 15.38 -10.19 5.15
N TYR A 4 16.43 -9.53 4.68
CA TYR A 4 16.90 -8.30 5.30
C TYR A 4 16.90 -7.20 4.27
N ILE A 5 16.44 -6.02 4.69
CA ILE A 5 16.47 -4.83 3.85
C ILE A 5 17.10 -3.68 4.63
N TYR A 6 17.83 -2.82 3.93
CA TYR A 6 18.30 -1.57 4.50
C TYR A 6 17.29 -0.50 4.17
N THR A 7 16.72 0.11 5.18
CA THR A 7 15.63 1.05 4.96
C THR A 7 15.49 2.01 6.13
N ASP A 8 14.76 3.08 5.89
CA ASP A 8 14.30 3.95 6.96
C ASP A 8 13.10 3.29 7.61
N LYS A 9 13.33 2.65 8.74
CA LYS A 9 12.31 1.85 9.42
C LYS A 9 11.06 2.66 9.74
N LYS A 10 11.22 3.90 10.19
CA LYS A 10 10.08 4.75 10.55
C LYS A 10 9.22 5.07 9.33
N ARG A 11 9.86 5.36 8.20
CA ARG A 11 9.14 5.68 6.97
C ARG A 11 8.44 4.45 6.41
N LEU A 12 9.11 3.30 6.43
CA LEU A 12 8.50 2.07 5.96
C LEU A 12 7.27 1.73 6.80
N MET A 13 7.38 1.83 8.12
CA MET A 13 6.26 1.57 9.01
C MET A 13 5.12 2.57 8.80
N GLN A 14 5.44 3.80 8.45
CA GLN A 14 4.43 4.81 8.13
C GLN A 14 3.58 4.37 6.93
N VAL A 15 4.22 3.80 5.91
CA VAL A 15 3.49 3.31 4.73
C VAL A 15 2.59 2.14 5.10
N ILE A 16 3.13 1.17 5.82
CA ILE A 16 2.36 -0.02 6.23
C ILE A 16 1.16 0.39 7.08
N THR A 17 1.39 1.25 8.07
CA THR A 17 0.33 1.74 8.95
C THR A 17 -0.75 2.48 8.15
N ASN A 18 -0.34 3.28 7.19
CA ASN A 18 -1.26 4.03 6.35
C ASN A 18 -2.15 3.08 5.54
N PHE A 19 -1.54 2.03 4.96
CA PHE A 19 -2.29 1.04 4.19
C PHE A 19 -3.30 0.31 5.07
N ILE A 20 -2.89 -0.08 6.29
CA ILE A 20 -3.78 -0.78 7.22
C ILE A 20 -4.92 0.13 7.65
N ASN A 21 -4.64 1.37 8.00
CA ASN A 21 -5.67 2.32 8.40
C ASN A 21 -6.65 2.58 7.28
N ASN A 22 -6.16 2.64 6.05
CA ASN A 22 -7.01 2.82 4.88
C ASN A 22 -7.94 1.61 4.70
N ALA A 23 -7.40 0.40 4.85
CA ALA A 23 -8.18 -0.83 4.75
C ALA A 23 -9.26 -0.86 5.84
N LEU A 24 -8.94 -0.42 7.06
CA LEU A 24 -9.91 -0.36 8.16
C LEU A 24 -11.06 0.60 7.86
N LYS A 25 -10.78 1.69 7.17
CA LYS A 25 -11.82 2.66 6.80
C LYS A 25 -12.81 2.07 5.80
N PHE A 26 -12.35 1.21 4.90
CA PHE A 26 -13.17 0.71 3.80
C PHE A 26 -13.72 -0.70 4.04
N THR A 27 -13.39 -1.32 5.17
CA THR A 27 -13.85 -2.68 5.48
C THR A 27 -14.66 -2.66 6.77
N ASN A 28 -16.01 -2.69 6.64
CA ASN A 28 -16.88 -2.77 7.81
C ASN A 28 -16.95 -4.19 8.35
N GLU A 29 -17.04 -5.15 7.46
CA GLU A 29 -17.04 -6.57 7.77
C GLU A 29 -16.14 -7.29 6.79
N GLY A 30 -15.48 -8.34 7.24
CA GLY A 30 -14.63 -9.14 6.38
C GLY A 30 -13.22 -9.24 6.92
N GLN A 31 -12.24 -9.24 6.03
CA GLN A 31 -10.86 -9.52 6.39
C GLN A 31 -9.92 -8.45 5.86
N ILE A 32 -8.86 -8.23 6.63
CA ILE A 32 -7.72 -7.42 6.20
C ILE A 32 -6.49 -8.30 6.40
N MET A 33 -5.70 -8.44 5.35
CA MET A 33 -4.53 -9.31 5.37
C MET A 33 -3.29 -8.54 4.96
N LEU A 34 -2.24 -8.65 5.78
CA LEU A 34 -0.91 -8.12 5.44
C LEU A 34 -0.06 -9.31 4.99
N GLU A 35 0.51 -9.19 3.80
CA GLU A 35 1.32 -10.25 3.21
C GLU A 35 2.65 -9.68 2.72
N TYR A 36 3.64 -10.56 2.59
CA TYR A 36 4.85 -10.21 1.87
C TYR A 36 5.31 -11.42 1.06
N ARG A 37 6.03 -11.13 -0.02
CA ARG A 37 6.64 -12.18 -0.82
C ARG A 37 7.90 -11.68 -1.50
N HIS A 38 8.80 -12.60 -1.76
CA HIS A 38 10.03 -12.33 -2.48
C HIS A 38 9.76 -12.41 -3.99
N LYS A 39 10.10 -11.36 -4.71
CA LYS A 39 10.02 -11.32 -6.17
C LYS A 39 11.42 -11.58 -6.72
N ALA A 40 11.68 -12.83 -7.06
CA ALA A 40 13.03 -13.26 -7.43
C ALA A 40 13.53 -12.58 -8.70
N GLU A 41 12.66 -12.33 -9.66
CA GLU A 41 13.07 -11.76 -10.93
C GLU A 41 13.58 -10.32 -10.81
N SER A 42 13.11 -9.59 -9.82
CA SER A 42 13.53 -8.19 -9.61
C SER A 42 14.35 -8.02 -8.34
N ASN A 43 14.51 -9.10 -7.58
CA ASN A 43 15.18 -9.09 -6.28
C ASN A 43 14.61 -8.05 -5.33
N GLU A 44 13.31 -8.12 -5.16
CA GLU A 44 12.56 -7.22 -4.30
C GLU A 44 11.69 -8.01 -3.35
N ILE A 45 11.32 -7.36 -2.23
CA ILE A 45 10.23 -7.82 -1.38
C ILE A 45 9.00 -7.00 -1.72
N GLU A 46 7.87 -7.66 -1.94
CA GLU A 46 6.58 -7.00 -2.13
C GLU A 46 5.77 -7.14 -0.85
N PHE A 47 5.29 -6.02 -0.34
CA PHE A 47 4.36 -5.99 0.79
C PHE A 47 2.99 -5.61 0.26
N ALA A 48 1.95 -6.26 0.76
CA ALA A 48 0.59 -5.96 0.33
C ALA A 48 -0.38 -6.01 1.49
N VAL A 49 -1.32 -5.07 1.49
CA VAL A 49 -2.46 -5.07 2.40
C VAL A 49 -3.70 -5.28 1.55
N THR A 50 -4.38 -6.40 1.79
CA THR A 50 -5.58 -6.78 1.04
C THR A 50 -6.78 -6.71 1.98
N ASP A 51 -7.86 -6.11 1.53
CA ASP A 51 -9.11 -6.09 2.28
C ASP A 51 -10.25 -6.63 1.43
N THR A 52 -11.31 -7.06 2.10
CA THR A 52 -12.53 -7.53 1.47
C THR A 52 -13.65 -6.50 1.66
N GLY A 53 -13.28 -5.22 1.62
CA GLY A 53 -14.21 -4.12 1.84
C GLY A 53 -14.97 -3.71 0.58
N MET A 54 -15.36 -2.44 0.57
CA MET A 54 -16.24 -1.94 -0.49
C MET A 54 -15.57 -1.82 -1.86
N GLY A 55 -14.25 -1.80 -1.91
CA GLY A 55 -13.55 -1.57 -3.16
C GLY A 55 -13.53 -0.10 -3.57
N ILE A 56 -12.85 0.18 -4.66
CA ILE A 56 -12.66 1.52 -5.19
C ILE A 56 -13.05 1.52 -6.66
N ALA A 57 -13.75 2.57 -7.09
CA ALA A 57 -14.18 2.69 -8.49
C ALA A 57 -12.98 2.76 -9.43
N PRO A 58 -13.08 2.19 -10.64
CA PRO A 58 -11.93 2.16 -11.58
C PRO A 58 -11.33 3.52 -11.88
N ASP A 59 -12.15 4.55 -12.01
CA ASP A 59 -11.66 5.91 -12.27
C ASP A 59 -10.90 6.49 -11.09
N LYS A 60 -11.18 6.01 -9.89
CA LYS A 60 -10.49 6.48 -8.69
C LYS A 60 -9.24 5.69 -8.37
N VAL A 61 -9.21 4.40 -8.73
CA VAL A 61 -8.03 3.57 -8.50
C VAL A 61 -6.79 4.16 -9.17
N ASP A 62 -6.97 4.71 -10.37
CA ASP A 62 -5.85 5.32 -11.11
C ASP A 62 -5.33 6.59 -10.43
N GLN A 63 -6.06 7.16 -9.50
CA GLN A 63 -5.75 8.43 -8.86
C GLN A 63 -5.47 8.30 -7.36
N VAL A 64 -5.48 7.08 -6.80
CA VAL A 64 -5.43 6.92 -5.35
C VAL A 64 -4.17 7.52 -4.72
N PHE A 65 -3.09 7.62 -5.46
CA PHE A 65 -1.83 8.16 -4.94
C PHE A 65 -1.64 9.63 -5.28
N ASP A 66 -2.60 10.25 -5.96
CA ASP A 66 -2.54 11.67 -6.24
C ASP A 66 -2.90 12.47 -4.99
N ARG A 67 -2.37 13.69 -4.91
CA ARG A 67 -2.62 14.55 -3.75
C ARG A 67 -4.08 14.99 -3.71
N PHE A 68 -4.61 15.04 -2.49
CA PHE A 68 -5.96 15.55 -2.20
C PHE A 68 -7.10 14.71 -2.79
N VAL A 69 -6.83 13.48 -3.21
CA VAL A 69 -7.88 12.58 -3.65
C VAL A 69 -8.49 11.90 -2.43
N LYS A 70 -9.83 11.92 -2.35
CA LYS A 70 -10.56 11.18 -1.33
C LYS A 70 -11.29 10.03 -2.01
N LEU A 71 -11.11 8.84 -1.47
CA LEU A 71 -11.66 7.62 -2.05
C LEU A 71 -13.13 7.41 -1.66
N ASN A 72 -13.56 8.13 -0.64
CA ASN A 72 -14.91 8.00 -0.08
C ASN A 72 -15.31 9.39 0.43
N SER A 73 -16.52 9.83 0.10
CA SER A 73 -17.00 11.15 0.52
C SER A 73 -17.07 11.30 2.05
N PHE A 74 -17.08 10.18 2.76
CA PHE A 74 -17.11 10.20 4.23
C PHE A 74 -15.71 10.04 4.83
N SER A 75 -14.69 9.88 4.02
CA SER A 75 -13.35 9.71 4.56
C SER A 75 -12.85 11.02 5.16
N LYS A 76 -12.20 10.91 6.31
CA LYS A 76 -11.62 12.04 7.00
C LYS A 76 -10.17 12.19 6.58
N GLY A 77 -9.67 13.40 6.67
CA GLY A 77 -8.28 13.68 6.35
C GLY A 77 -8.17 14.55 5.12
N THR A 78 -6.93 14.84 4.76
CA THR A 78 -6.61 15.81 3.71
C THR A 78 -6.48 15.19 2.32
N GLY A 79 -6.48 13.85 2.22
CA GLY A 79 -6.20 13.18 0.97
C GLY A 79 -4.73 13.12 0.63
N LEU A 80 -3.86 13.32 1.61
CA LEU A 80 -2.40 13.31 1.39
C LEU A 80 -1.72 11.98 1.77
N GLY A 81 -2.41 11.14 2.56
CA GLY A 81 -1.78 9.93 3.12
C GLY A 81 -1.16 9.01 2.08
N LEU A 82 -1.90 8.68 1.03
CA LEU A 82 -1.39 7.76 0.00
C LEU A 82 -0.36 8.41 -0.90
N SER A 83 -0.48 9.71 -1.18
CA SER A 83 0.55 10.40 -1.96
C SER A 83 1.87 10.47 -1.21
N ILE A 84 1.82 10.63 0.10
CA ILE A 84 3.00 10.59 0.95
C ILE A 84 3.63 9.19 0.90
N CYS A 85 2.81 8.14 0.95
CA CYS A 85 3.29 6.76 0.82
C CYS A 85 4.05 6.57 -0.49
N ARG A 86 3.51 7.05 -1.60
CA ARG A 86 4.20 6.95 -2.89
C ARG A 86 5.55 7.65 -2.86
N SER A 87 5.61 8.85 -2.31
CA SER A 87 6.87 9.58 -2.19
C SER A 87 7.89 8.81 -1.37
N ILE A 88 7.47 8.24 -0.25
CA ILE A 88 8.36 7.46 0.61
C ILE A 88 8.91 6.25 -0.14
N ILE A 89 8.04 5.48 -0.77
CA ILE A 89 8.46 4.24 -1.44
C ILE A 89 9.38 4.53 -2.63
N GLU A 90 9.06 5.56 -3.41
CA GLU A 90 9.93 5.95 -4.53
C GLU A 90 11.30 6.39 -4.04
N HIS A 91 11.35 7.13 -2.94
CA HIS A 91 12.61 7.55 -2.34
C HIS A 91 13.43 6.35 -1.85
N LEU A 92 12.77 5.31 -1.38
CA LEU A 92 13.44 4.09 -0.91
C LEU A 92 13.83 3.15 -2.05
N GLY A 93 13.50 3.50 -3.28
CA GLY A 93 13.90 2.73 -4.47
C GLY A 93 12.89 1.68 -4.89
N GLY A 94 11.68 1.71 -4.35
CA GLY A 94 10.65 0.74 -4.68
C GLY A 94 9.57 1.30 -5.60
N THR A 95 8.53 0.50 -5.79
CA THR A 95 7.35 0.87 -6.56
C THR A 95 6.11 0.65 -5.70
N ILE A 96 5.02 1.31 -6.06
CA ILE A 96 3.78 1.27 -5.30
C ILE A 96 2.61 1.17 -6.26
N GLY A 97 1.56 0.49 -5.85
CA GLY A 97 0.38 0.35 -6.68
C GLY A 97 -0.84 -0.09 -5.89
N ALA A 98 -1.97 -0.13 -6.58
CA ALA A 98 -3.23 -0.54 -6.00
C ALA A 98 -4.07 -1.23 -7.06
N GLU A 99 -4.83 -2.24 -6.61
CA GLU A 99 -5.81 -2.94 -7.42
C GLU A 99 -7.09 -2.99 -6.61
N SER A 100 -8.23 -2.85 -7.27
CA SER A 100 -9.49 -2.85 -6.55
C SER A 100 -10.64 -3.23 -7.46
N GLU A 101 -11.69 -3.79 -6.85
CA GLU A 101 -12.93 -4.11 -7.55
C GLU A 101 -14.07 -3.79 -6.59
N ILE A 102 -15.01 -2.97 -7.06
CA ILE A 102 -16.17 -2.58 -6.25
C ILE A 102 -16.94 -3.82 -5.84
N GLY A 103 -17.26 -3.89 -4.55
CA GLY A 103 -18.00 -5.01 -3.99
C GLY A 103 -17.14 -6.21 -3.63
N VAL A 104 -15.86 -6.20 -3.96
CA VAL A 104 -14.93 -7.30 -3.69
C VAL A 104 -13.87 -6.90 -2.69
N GLY A 105 -13.20 -5.77 -2.92
CA GLY A 105 -12.17 -5.28 -2.03
C GLY A 105 -11.03 -4.61 -2.74
N SER A 106 -9.95 -4.38 -2.01
CA SER A 106 -8.79 -3.66 -2.52
C SER A 106 -7.51 -4.34 -2.09
N ARG A 107 -6.46 -4.15 -2.88
CA ARG A 107 -5.13 -4.61 -2.57
C ARG A 107 -4.17 -3.46 -2.83
N PHE A 108 -3.54 -2.96 -1.78
CA PHE A 108 -2.51 -1.91 -1.86
C PHE A 108 -1.17 -2.58 -1.62
N TRP A 109 -0.22 -2.33 -2.49
CA TRP A 109 1.08 -3.01 -2.41
C TRP A 109 2.21 -2.03 -2.69
N PHE A 110 3.40 -2.39 -2.19
CA PHE A 110 4.64 -1.71 -2.55
C PHE A 110 5.78 -2.70 -2.56
N THR A 111 6.84 -2.37 -3.28
CA THR A 111 8.05 -3.18 -3.31
C THR A 111 9.19 -2.44 -2.64
N HIS A 112 10.17 -3.19 -2.17
CA HIS A 112 11.39 -2.63 -1.61
C HIS A 112 12.56 -3.49 -2.11
N PRO A 113 13.65 -2.86 -2.59
CA PRO A 113 14.80 -3.64 -3.04
C PRO A 113 15.40 -4.46 -1.91
N LEU A 114 15.79 -5.69 -2.24
CA LEU A 114 16.56 -6.51 -1.33
C LEU A 114 18.03 -6.19 -1.53
N ARG A 115 18.73 -5.97 -0.42
CA ARG A 115 20.16 -5.82 -0.47
C ARG A 115 20.80 -7.09 0.07
N LEU A 116 21.48 -7.78 -0.82
CA LEU A 116 22.18 -8.99 -0.43
C LEU A 116 23.61 -8.61 -0.09
N ASN A 117 24.06 -9.06 1.04
CA ASN A 117 25.45 -9.02 1.43
C ASN A 117 26.29 -7.89 0.88
N GLN A 118 26.41 -6.90 1.58
CA GLN A 118 27.26 -5.80 1.17
C GLN A 118 28.52 -5.76 1.98
#